data_aa55d28ffb72a1011bfe8589a3e06899
#
_entry.id   aa55d28ffb72a1011bfe8589a3e06899
#
_cell.length_a   1.000
_cell.length_b   1.000
_cell.length_c   1.000
_cell.angle_alpha   90.00
_cell.angle_beta   90.00
_cell.angle_gamma   90.00
#
_symmetry.space_group_name_H-M   'P 1'
#
loop_
_entity.id
_entity.type
_entity.pdbx_description
1 polymer ?
#
loop_
_entity_poly.entity_id
_entity_poly.type
_entity_poly.pdbx_seq_one_letter_code
_entity_poly.pdbx_strand_id
1 'polypeptide(L)'
;VPFGGKENWDGCIVKPEQECASPKASAWTKSEVHTIVTDSFKKSGGDAVTYLSKRVIPGPVMNGMLVFMADEQAGGADAAIEFLKKHEAVWSKWVSSSAAAKIKKSL
;
A
#
# COMPACT_ATOMS: atom_id res chain seq x y z
N VAL A 1 16.72 7.21 -7.14
CA VAL A 1 16.67 8.49 -7.87
C VAL A 1 15.68 9.39 -7.17
N PRO A 2 16.06 10.60 -6.74
CA PRO A 2 15.14 11.54 -6.10
C PRO A 2 14.14 12.14 -7.09
N PHE A 3 13.05 12.71 -6.57
CA PHE A 3 12.11 13.46 -7.39
C PHE A 3 12.80 14.71 -7.99
N GLY A 4 12.77 14.83 -9.32
CA GLY A 4 13.46 15.89 -10.05
C GLY A 4 12.81 17.27 -9.98
N GLY A 5 11.77 17.44 -9.17
CA GLY A 5 11.00 18.67 -9.01
C GLY A 5 9.83 18.81 -9.98
N LYS A 6 8.94 19.77 -9.66
CA LYS A 6 7.69 19.97 -10.41
C LYS A 6 7.96 20.42 -11.86
N GLU A 7 8.97 21.22 -12.08
CA GLU A 7 9.34 21.69 -13.42
C GLU A 7 9.75 20.54 -14.34
N ASN A 8 10.59 19.62 -13.85
CA ASN A 8 10.97 18.43 -14.61
C ASN A 8 9.77 17.49 -14.81
N TRP A 9 8.89 17.39 -13.82
CA TRP A 9 7.67 16.60 -13.91
C TRP A 9 6.75 17.12 -15.01
N ASP A 10 6.35 18.41 -14.94
CA ASP A 10 5.43 19.03 -15.88
C ASP A 10 6.05 19.21 -17.27
N GLY A 11 7.35 19.40 -17.37
CA GLY A 11 8.08 19.64 -18.61
C GLY A 11 8.49 18.38 -19.37
N CYS A 12 8.66 17.26 -18.67
CA CYS A 12 9.20 16.04 -19.26
C CYS A 12 8.41 14.78 -18.94
N ILE A 13 8.07 14.53 -17.66
CA ILE A 13 7.54 13.22 -17.26
C ILE A 13 6.10 13.00 -17.74
N VAL A 14 5.27 14.03 -17.73
CA VAL A 14 3.86 13.96 -18.14
C VAL A 14 3.63 14.29 -19.63
N LYS A 15 4.70 14.56 -20.37
CA LYS A 15 4.64 14.86 -21.80
C LYS A 15 5.23 13.75 -22.66
N PRO A 16 4.89 13.70 -23.96
CA PRO A 16 5.59 12.83 -24.89
C PRO A 16 7.10 13.12 -24.89
N GLU A 17 7.91 12.06 -25.09
CA GLU A 17 9.38 12.16 -25.06
C GLU A 17 9.91 13.25 -26.01
N GLN A 18 9.28 13.42 -27.18
CA GLN A 18 9.66 14.42 -28.18
C GLN A 18 9.53 15.87 -27.72
N GLU A 19 8.71 16.13 -26.70
CA GLU A 19 8.49 17.46 -26.14
C GLU A 19 9.41 17.77 -24.95
N CYS A 20 10.21 16.80 -24.50
CA CYS A 20 11.14 16.98 -23.41
C CYS A 20 12.52 17.41 -23.93
N ALA A 21 12.86 18.67 -23.77
CA ALA A 21 14.13 19.24 -24.25
C ALA A 21 15.37 18.73 -23.48
N SER A 22 15.20 18.29 -22.23
CA SER A 22 16.30 17.82 -21.37
C SER A 22 15.84 16.71 -20.42
N PRO A 23 15.71 15.47 -20.92
CA PRO A 23 15.23 14.35 -20.11
C PRO A 23 16.20 14.05 -18.96
N LYS A 24 15.66 14.00 -17.74
CA LYS A 24 16.38 13.65 -16.53
C LYS A 24 15.63 12.55 -15.79
N ALA A 25 16.37 11.60 -15.23
CA ALA A 25 15.78 10.59 -14.38
C ALA A 25 15.09 11.23 -13.16
N SER A 26 13.87 10.84 -12.88
CA SER A 26 13.09 11.31 -11.74
C SER A 26 12.29 10.19 -11.12
N ALA A 27 12.22 10.15 -9.79
CA ALA A 27 11.26 9.32 -9.11
C ALA A 27 9.84 9.87 -9.35
N TRP A 28 8.83 9.01 -9.19
CA TRP A 28 7.43 9.40 -9.21
C TRP A 28 7.08 10.24 -7.98
N THR A 29 6.10 11.12 -8.14
CA THR A 29 5.50 11.81 -7.00
C THR A 29 4.84 10.83 -6.05
N LYS A 30 4.82 11.17 -4.77
CA LYS A 30 4.08 10.39 -3.76
C LYS A 30 2.59 10.40 -4.13
N SER A 31 2.02 9.20 -4.24
CA SER A 31 0.57 9.00 -4.38
C SER A 31 0.01 8.42 -3.08
N GLU A 32 -1.14 8.91 -2.66
CA GLU A 32 -1.84 8.39 -1.50
C GLU A 32 -2.95 7.44 -1.93
N VAL A 33 -2.99 6.27 -1.30
CA VAL A 33 -4.06 5.28 -1.53
C VAL A 33 -5.09 5.41 -0.42
N HIS A 34 -6.35 5.62 -0.80
CA HIS A 34 -7.46 5.81 0.11
C HIS A 34 -8.46 4.66 0.03
N THR A 35 -9.05 4.31 1.16
CA THR A 35 -10.21 3.40 1.20
C THR A 35 -11.49 4.23 1.16
N ILE A 36 -12.34 3.97 0.18
CA ILE A 36 -13.63 4.65 0.02
C ILE A 36 -14.73 3.70 0.46
N VAL A 37 -15.66 4.19 1.26
CA VAL A 37 -16.82 3.46 1.75
C VAL A 37 -18.07 4.33 1.62
N THR A 38 -19.26 3.71 1.58
CA THR A 38 -20.53 4.44 1.62
C THR A 38 -20.81 5.01 3.00
N ASP A 39 -21.59 6.09 3.07
CA ASP A 39 -22.00 6.68 4.36
C ASP A 39 -22.81 5.71 5.22
N SER A 40 -23.65 4.88 4.62
CA SER A 40 -24.39 3.84 5.31
C SER A 40 -23.46 2.81 5.95
N PHE A 41 -22.46 2.32 5.22
CA PHE A 41 -21.46 1.40 5.77
C PHE A 41 -20.64 2.05 6.88
N LYS A 42 -20.22 3.30 6.72
CA LYS A 42 -19.49 4.05 7.77
C LYS A 42 -20.29 4.12 9.08
N LYS A 43 -21.61 4.22 9.01
CA LYS A 43 -22.48 4.30 10.20
C LYS A 43 -22.76 2.93 10.84
N SER A 44 -22.85 1.86 10.06
CA SER A 44 -23.32 0.55 10.52
C SER A 44 -22.25 -0.56 10.49
N GLY A 45 -21.08 -0.31 9.92
CA GLY A 45 -20.06 -1.35 9.67
C GLY A 45 -19.23 -1.76 10.89
N GLY A 46 -19.39 -1.11 12.06
CA GLY A 46 -18.76 -1.54 13.31
C GLY A 46 -17.24 -1.77 13.21
N ASP A 47 -16.81 -2.98 13.62
CA ASP A 47 -15.38 -3.37 13.60
C ASP A 47 -14.76 -3.35 12.20
N ALA A 48 -15.54 -3.58 11.16
CA ALA A 48 -15.06 -3.50 9.79
C ALA A 48 -14.68 -2.06 9.40
N VAL A 49 -15.45 -1.07 9.81
CA VAL A 49 -15.11 0.35 9.62
C VAL A 49 -13.85 0.71 10.42
N THR A 50 -13.77 0.24 11.66
CA THR A 50 -12.57 0.46 12.51
C THR A 50 -11.33 -0.13 11.85
N TYR A 51 -11.41 -1.35 11.34
CA TYR A 51 -10.32 -1.99 10.59
C TYR A 51 -9.91 -1.16 9.36
N LEU A 52 -10.87 -0.80 8.51
CA LEU A 52 -10.59 -0.04 7.28
C LEU A 52 -9.98 1.34 7.56
N SER A 53 -10.39 1.99 8.65
CA SER A 53 -9.86 3.31 9.07
C SER A 53 -8.42 3.24 9.59
N LYS A 54 -8.03 2.10 10.16
CA LYS A 54 -6.69 1.89 10.73
C LYS A 54 -5.72 1.22 9.76
N ARG A 55 -6.22 0.62 8.69
CA ARG A 55 -5.40 -0.16 7.76
C ARG A 55 -4.47 0.73 6.94
N VAL A 56 -3.26 0.85 7.41
CA VAL A 56 -2.16 1.54 6.69
C VAL A 56 -0.98 0.60 6.61
N ILE A 57 -0.55 0.28 5.39
CA ILE A 57 0.67 -0.51 5.15
C ILE A 57 1.81 0.47 4.91
N PRO A 58 2.88 0.46 5.72
CA PRO A 58 4.04 1.30 5.47
C PRO A 58 4.66 1.02 4.10
N GLY A 59 5.10 2.06 3.39
CA GLY A 59 5.69 1.93 2.05
C GLY A 59 6.79 0.88 1.95
N PRO A 60 7.78 0.84 2.86
CA PRO A 60 8.82 -0.20 2.83
C PRO A 60 8.27 -1.62 2.96
N VAL A 61 7.20 -1.83 3.76
CA VAL A 61 6.54 -3.14 3.89
C VAL A 61 5.83 -3.50 2.58
N MET A 62 5.10 -2.56 1.98
CA MET A 62 4.46 -2.79 0.68
C MET A 62 5.48 -3.15 -0.40
N ASN A 63 6.59 -2.41 -0.49
CA ASN A 63 7.66 -2.71 -1.44
C ASN A 63 8.27 -4.09 -1.20
N GLY A 64 8.50 -4.48 0.06
CA GLY A 64 8.98 -5.82 0.40
C GLY A 64 8.01 -6.92 -0.03
N MET A 65 6.71 -6.70 0.10
CA MET A 65 5.69 -7.65 -0.38
C MET A 65 5.67 -7.75 -1.91
N LEU A 66 5.86 -6.64 -2.63
CA LEU A 66 5.96 -6.67 -4.10
C LEU A 66 7.21 -7.43 -4.58
N VAL A 67 8.33 -7.25 -3.89
CA VAL A 67 9.56 -8.05 -4.16
C VAL A 67 9.30 -9.53 -3.91
N PHE A 68 8.71 -9.89 -2.77
CA PHE A 68 8.33 -11.28 -2.47
C PHE A 68 7.44 -11.88 -3.57
N MET A 69 6.42 -11.15 -4.02
CA MET A 69 5.55 -11.63 -5.10
C MET A 69 6.32 -11.87 -6.41
N ALA A 70 7.29 -11.00 -6.74
CA ALA A 70 8.09 -11.15 -7.94
C ALA A 70 9.08 -12.33 -7.86
N ASP A 71 9.79 -12.45 -6.75
CA ASP A 71 10.83 -13.48 -6.56
C ASP A 71 10.24 -14.89 -6.45
N GLU A 72 9.13 -15.03 -5.72
CA GLU A 72 8.47 -16.31 -5.47
C GLU A 72 7.36 -16.62 -6.50
N GLN A 73 7.12 -15.74 -7.47
CA GLN A 73 5.99 -15.81 -8.40
C GLN A 73 4.64 -16.00 -7.68
N ALA A 74 4.53 -15.38 -6.50
CA ALA A 74 3.43 -15.56 -5.57
C ALA A 74 2.21 -14.75 -5.98
N GLY A 75 1.03 -15.33 -5.81
CA GLY A 75 -0.25 -14.65 -5.97
C GLY A 75 -0.60 -13.76 -4.77
N GLY A 76 -1.68 -12.98 -4.89
CA GLY A 76 -2.13 -12.09 -3.81
C GLY A 76 -2.52 -12.83 -2.52
N ALA A 77 -3.02 -14.08 -2.63
CA ALA A 77 -3.33 -14.89 -1.46
C ALA A 77 -2.07 -15.29 -0.68
N ASP A 78 -1.02 -15.72 -1.39
CA ASP A 78 0.26 -16.08 -0.78
C ASP A 78 0.92 -14.87 -0.13
N ALA A 79 0.90 -13.73 -0.82
CA ALA A 79 1.39 -12.47 -0.28
C ALA A 79 0.62 -12.02 0.98
N ALA A 80 -0.69 -12.23 1.03
CA ALA A 80 -1.48 -11.93 2.22
C ALA A 80 -1.09 -12.81 3.41
N ILE A 81 -0.89 -14.12 3.20
CA ILE A 81 -0.44 -15.05 4.24
C ILE A 81 0.96 -14.66 4.72
N GLU A 82 1.88 -14.38 3.81
CA GLU A 82 3.24 -13.95 4.12
C GLU A 82 3.24 -12.66 4.94
N PHE A 83 2.42 -11.67 4.53
CA PHE A 83 2.23 -10.42 5.27
C PHE A 83 1.73 -10.67 6.70
N LEU A 84 0.70 -11.51 6.85
CA LEU A 84 0.15 -11.82 8.17
C LEU A 84 1.18 -12.51 9.08
N LYS A 85 2.02 -13.38 8.54
CA LYS A 85 3.07 -14.07 9.29
C LYS A 85 4.22 -13.16 9.69
N LYS A 86 4.72 -12.32 8.77
CA LYS A 86 5.93 -11.53 8.98
C LYS A 86 5.72 -10.13 9.54
N HIS A 87 4.52 -9.56 9.38
CA HIS A 87 4.24 -8.17 9.75
C HIS A 87 3.17 -8.03 10.83
N GLU A 88 3.18 -8.93 11.82
CA GLU A 88 2.23 -8.91 12.94
C GLU A 88 2.17 -7.55 13.65
N ALA A 89 3.32 -6.91 13.90
CA ALA A 89 3.41 -5.61 14.54
C ALA A 89 2.70 -4.48 13.76
N VAL A 90 2.44 -4.69 12.48
CA VAL A 90 1.68 -3.76 11.61
C VAL A 90 0.19 -4.05 11.72
N TRP A 91 -0.25 -5.24 11.32
CA TRP A 91 -1.67 -5.55 11.17
C TRP A 91 -2.42 -5.76 12.50
N SER A 92 -1.74 -6.21 13.56
CA SER A 92 -2.38 -6.41 14.86
C SER A 92 -2.97 -5.14 15.45
N LYS A 93 -2.49 -3.96 15.05
CA LYS A 93 -3.01 -2.66 15.44
C LYS A 93 -4.34 -2.30 14.76
N TRP A 94 -4.71 -3.00 13.71
CA TRP A 94 -5.89 -2.70 12.90
C TRP A 94 -7.15 -3.38 13.42
N VAL A 95 -6.99 -4.42 14.25
CA VAL A 95 -8.07 -5.28 14.73
C VAL A 95 -8.08 -5.37 16.25
N SER A 96 -9.15 -5.91 16.84
CA SER A 96 -9.20 -6.18 18.28
C SER A 96 -8.25 -7.32 18.66
N SER A 97 -7.83 -7.36 19.94
CA SER A 97 -6.96 -8.41 20.46
C SER A 97 -7.54 -9.82 20.26
N SER A 98 -8.87 -9.97 20.39
CA SER A 98 -9.55 -11.25 20.16
C SER A 98 -9.51 -11.67 18.68
N ALA A 99 -9.68 -10.69 17.77
CA ALA A 99 -9.56 -10.96 16.33
C ALA A 99 -8.12 -11.29 15.94
N ALA A 100 -7.14 -10.57 16.49
CA ALA A 100 -5.73 -10.89 16.28
C ALA A 100 -5.35 -12.28 16.73
N ALA A 101 -5.85 -12.73 17.90
CA ALA A 101 -5.62 -14.08 18.39
C ALA A 101 -6.23 -15.17 17.47
N LYS A 102 -7.42 -14.91 16.91
CA LYS A 102 -8.05 -15.83 15.95
C LYS A 102 -7.26 -15.92 14.64
N ILE A 103 -6.81 -14.79 14.11
CA ILE A 103 -5.98 -14.72 12.90
C ILE A 103 -4.69 -15.53 13.12
N LYS A 104 -3.97 -15.30 14.22
CA LYS A 104 -2.75 -16.05 14.53
C LYS A 104 -2.97 -17.55 14.60
N LYS A 105 -4.10 -17.98 15.15
CA LYS A 105 -4.42 -19.41 15.26
C LYS A 105 -4.72 -20.06 13.90
N SER A 106 -5.08 -19.27 12.89
CA SER A 106 -5.41 -19.74 11.54
C SER A 106 -4.23 -19.74 10.56
N LEU A 107 -3.10 -19.14 10.93
CA LEU A 107 -1.86 -19.06 10.14
C LEU A 107 -0.94 -20.27 10.40
#